data_2c8175a5bb79e49309f06c8dfe02b2b0
#
_entry.id   2c8175a5bb79e49309f06c8dfe02b2b0
#
_cell.length_a   1.000
_cell.length_b   1.000
_cell.length_c   1.000
_cell.angle_alpha   90.00
_cell.angle_beta   90.00
_cell.angle_gamma   90.00
#
_symmetry.space_group_name_H-M   'P 1'
#
loop_
_entity.id
_entity.type
_entity.pdbx_description
1 polymer ?
#
loop_
_entity_poly.entity_id
_entity_poly.type
_entity_poly.pdbx_seq_one_letter_code
_entity_poly.pdbx_strand_id
1 'polypeptide(L)'
;MIYQALKSFLIPILVSLFRPNVSGLRHVPQTGKAIIASNHLSFSDSVFMPLVVPRKVTFLAKSEYFTSPGLKGFIKKYIFIALGQVPVDRSGGRRSEAALLTGLRLLSEGACIGIYPEGTRSPDGKLYKGRTGIARMALESGAPVIPVAMLNT
;
A
#
# COMPACT_ATOMS: atom_id res chain seq x y z
N MET A 1 -13.52 7.52 -8.56
CA MET A 1 -13.65 9.00 -8.58
C MET A 1 -12.98 9.66 -7.38
N ILE A 2 -13.36 9.36 -6.14
CA ILE A 2 -12.80 10.02 -4.92
C ILE A 2 -11.27 9.88 -4.81
N TYR A 3 -10.71 8.69 -5.04
CA TYR A 3 -9.25 8.47 -5.01
C TYR A 3 -8.50 9.37 -6.00
N GLN A 4 -8.98 9.49 -7.23
CA GLN A 4 -8.32 10.33 -8.25
C GLN A 4 -8.45 11.82 -7.92
N ALA A 5 -9.62 12.27 -7.46
CA ALA A 5 -9.81 13.65 -7.04
C ALA A 5 -8.89 14.02 -5.87
N LEU A 6 -8.82 13.15 -4.85
CA LEU A 6 -7.90 13.34 -3.72
C LEU A 6 -6.45 13.38 -4.17
N LYS A 7 -6.08 12.46 -5.07
CA LYS A 7 -4.73 12.40 -5.63
C LYS A 7 -4.38 13.68 -6.39
N SER A 8 -5.26 14.14 -7.28
CA SER A 8 -5.05 15.38 -8.06
C SER A 8 -4.93 16.62 -7.17
N PHE A 9 -5.62 16.65 -6.04
CA PHE A 9 -5.54 17.76 -5.08
C PHE A 9 -4.26 17.68 -4.21
N LEU A 10 -3.90 16.48 -3.72
CA LEU A 10 -2.78 16.31 -2.80
C LEU A 10 -1.41 16.34 -3.49
N ILE A 11 -1.30 15.84 -4.73
CA ILE A 11 0.00 15.79 -5.43
C ILE A 11 0.66 17.16 -5.51
N PRO A 12 0.04 18.23 -6.01
CA PRO A 12 0.72 19.53 -6.15
C PRO A 12 1.17 20.08 -4.79
N ILE A 13 0.39 19.88 -3.73
CA ILE A 13 0.73 20.31 -2.38
C ILE A 13 1.96 19.55 -1.88
N LEU A 14 1.95 18.22 -1.97
CA LEU A 14 3.04 17.39 -1.45
C LEU A 14 4.32 17.54 -2.29
N VAL A 15 4.19 17.66 -3.61
CA VAL A 15 5.35 17.93 -4.47
C VAL A 15 5.98 19.30 -4.16
N SER A 16 5.17 20.33 -3.90
CA SER A 16 5.67 21.65 -3.52
C SER A 16 6.40 21.63 -2.17
N LEU A 17 5.84 20.92 -1.19
CA LEU A 17 6.39 20.86 0.18
C LEU A 17 7.62 19.96 0.30
N PHE A 18 7.58 18.78 -0.32
CA PHE A 18 8.58 17.72 -0.08
C PHE A 18 9.52 17.49 -1.27
N ARG A 19 9.19 18.03 -2.45
CA ARG A 19 10.00 17.91 -3.69
C ARG A 19 10.51 16.48 -3.93
N PRO A 20 9.65 15.46 -3.95
CA PRO A 20 10.07 14.07 -4.08
C PRO A 20 10.81 13.86 -5.40
N ASN A 21 11.96 13.23 -5.34
CA ASN A 21 12.66 12.77 -6.53
C ASN A 21 12.22 11.32 -6.82
N VAL A 22 11.56 11.10 -7.95
CA VAL A 22 10.98 9.80 -8.30
C VAL A 22 11.55 9.31 -9.62
N SER A 23 12.08 8.09 -9.61
CA SER A 23 12.61 7.43 -10.81
C SER A 23 11.98 6.05 -11.02
N GLY A 24 12.08 5.51 -12.22
CA GLY A 24 11.66 4.13 -12.52
C GLY A 24 10.14 3.91 -12.67
N LEU A 25 9.29 4.93 -12.68
CA LEU A 25 7.83 4.79 -12.81
C LEU A 25 7.41 4.03 -14.09
N ARG A 26 8.24 4.01 -15.14
CA ARG A 26 8.01 3.25 -16.37
C ARG A 26 7.91 1.73 -16.15
N HIS A 27 8.46 1.23 -15.04
CA HIS A 27 8.42 -0.20 -14.70
C HIS A 27 7.10 -0.61 -14.02
N VAL A 28 6.26 0.34 -13.63
CA VAL A 28 4.96 0.05 -13.07
C VAL A 28 3.96 -0.19 -14.19
N PRO A 29 3.37 -1.39 -14.32
CA PRO A 29 2.35 -1.66 -15.33
C PRO A 29 1.17 -0.70 -15.19
N GLN A 30 0.72 -0.10 -16.28
CA GLN A 30 -0.40 0.84 -16.27
C GLN A 30 -1.74 0.17 -15.96
N THR A 31 -1.88 -1.10 -16.34
CA THR A 31 -3.08 -1.91 -16.16
C THR A 31 -2.74 -3.31 -15.66
N GLY A 32 -3.75 -4.07 -15.27
CA GLY A 32 -3.59 -5.45 -14.82
C GLY A 32 -3.00 -5.58 -13.40
N LYS A 33 -2.87 -6.82 -12.97
CA LYS A 33 -2.34 -7.14 -11.62
C LYS A 33 -0.87 -6.78 -11.49
N ALA A 34 -0.50 -6.23 -10.32
CA ALA A 34 0.90 -5.94 -9.98
C ALA A 34 1.08 -5.87 -8.46
N ILE A 35 2.28 -6.15 -7.99
CA ILE A 35 2.68 -6.02 -6.60
C ILE A 35 3.83 -5.03 -6.51
N ILE A 36 3.65 -3.93 -5.78
CA ILE A 36 4.72 -2.99 -5.43
C ILE A 36 5.27 -3.41 -4.06
N ALA A 37 6.53 -3.80 -4.04
CA ALA A 37 7.24 -4.24 -2.84
C ALA A 37 8.21 -3.15 -2.37
N SER A 38 7.99 -2.58 -1.20
CA SER A 38 8.83 -1.48 -0.67
C SER A 38 9.31 -1.74 0.74
N ASN A 39 10.48 -1.19 1.09
CA ASN A 39 10.84 -1.00 2.49
C ASN A 39 9.85 -0.05 3.18
N HIS A 40 9.82 -0.06 4.50
CA HIS A 40 8.88 0.73 5.29
C HIS A 40 9.58 1.51 6.38
N LEU A 41 9.81 2.80 6.14
CA LEU A 41 10.51 3.68 7.07
C LEU A 41 9.53 4.44 7.98
N SER A 42 8.45 4.98 7.40
CA SER A 42 7.52 5.81 8.14
C SER A 42 6.05 5.59 7.74
N PHE A 43 5.14 6.22 8.47
CA PHE A 43 3.72 6.22 8.11
C PHE A 43 3.48 6.92 6.75
N SER A 44 4.28 7.93 6.43
CA SER A 44 4.15 8.70 5.19
C SER A 44 4.41 7.88 3.93
N ASP A 45 5.13 6.75 4.00
CA ASP A 45 5.33 5.85 2.85
C ASP A 45 4.00 5.42 2.22
N SER A 46 3.00 5.12 3.07
CA SER A 46 1.66 4.71 2.62
C SER A 46 0.83 5.87 2.04
N VAL A 47 1.35 7.10 2.11
CA VAL A 47 0.78 8.29 1.47
C VAL A 47 1.56 8.64 0.22
N PHE A 48 2.89 8.74 0.30
CA PHE A 48 3.72 9.15 -0.82
C PHE A 48 3.70 8.13 -1.97
N MET A 49 3.82 6.83 -1.67
CA MET A 49 3.84 5.81 -2.72
C MET A 49 2.57 5.83 -3.59
N PRO A 50 1.33 5.82 -3.06
CA PRO A 50 0.13 5.93 -3.88
C PRO A 50 0.03 7.23 -4.68
N LEU A 51 0.62 8.31 -4.19
CA LEU A 51 0.57 9.62 -4.86
C LEU A 51 1.47 9.66 -6.09
N VAL A 52 2.69 9.12 -6.00
CA VAL A 52 3.66 9.16 -7.11
C VAL A 52 3.42 8.07 -8.16
N VAL A 53 2.88 6.92 -7.77
CA VAL A 53 2.57 5.84 -8.73
C VAL A 53 1.42 6.27 -9.65
N PRO A 54 1.52 6.12 -11.00
CA PRO A 54 0.55 6.68 -11.94
C PRO A 54 -0.84 6.04 -11.92
N ARG A 55 -1.01 4.92 -11.20
CA ARG A 55 -2.29 4.22 -11.01
C ARG A 55 -2.66 4.06 -9.55
N LYS A 56 -3.88 3.58 -9.28
CA LYS A 56 -4.32 3.28 -7.92
C LYS A 56 -3.49 2.15 -7.33
N VAL A 57 -2.87 2.40 -6.18
CA VAL A 57 -2.20 1.40 -5.36
C VAL A 57 -3.08 1.10 -4.15
N THR A 58 -3.39 -0.17 -3.95
CA THR A 58 -4.22 -0.66 -2.84
C THR A 58 -3.34 -1.27 -1.76
N PHE A 59 -3.46 -0.81 -0.53
CA PHE A 59 -2.77 -1.40 0.62
C PHE A 59 -3.74 -2.17 1.50
N LEU A 60 -3.23 -3.22 2.13
CA LEU A 60 -3.96 -3.99 3.14
C LEU A 60 -3.74 -3.36 4.51
N ALA A 61 -4.78 -2.80 5.10
CA ALA A 61 -4.75 -2.13 6.40
C ALA A 61 -5.52 -2.91 7.47
N LYS A 62 -5.19 -2.69 8.74
CA LYS A 62 -5.89 -3.34 9.85
C LYS A 62 -7.37 -2.95 9.86
N SER A 63 -8.25 -3.94 10.02
CA SER A 63 -9.71 -3.75 10.10
C SER A 63 -10.13 -2.74 11.17
N GLU A 64 -9.38 -2.65 12.27
CA GLU A 64 -9.65 -1.72 13.38
C GLU A 64 -9.63 -0.25 12.94
N TYR A 65 -8.93 0.08 11.84
CA TYR A 65 -8.94 1.45 11.29
C TYR A 65 -10.26 1.82 10.63
N PHE A 66 -11.09 0.82 10.31
CA PHE A 66 -12.38 0.99 9.64
C PHE A 66 -13.57 0.80 10.58
N THR A 67 -13.35 0.24 11.78
CA THR A 67 -14.39 -0.10 12.77
C THR A 67 -14.33 0.73 14.04
N SER A 68 -13.38 1.68 14.15
CA SER A 68 -13.25 2.54 15.32
C SER A 68 -14.54 3.36 15.52
N PRO A 69 -15.10 3.43 16.74
CA PRO A 69 -16.33 4.15 17.03
C PRO A 69 -16.15 5.68 17.02
N GLY A 70 -17.30 6.39 16.92
CA GLY A 70 -17.38 7.85 17.04
C GLY A 70 -16.93 8.60 15.78
N LEU A 71 -17.04 9.95 15.84
CA LEU A 71 -16.76 10.83 14.70
C LEU A 71 -15.31 10.70 14.20
N LYS A 72 -14.36 10.56 15.11
CA LYS A 72 -12.93 10.34 14.73
C LYS A 72 -12.73 9.04 13.97
N GLY A 73 -13.41 7.96 14.39
CA GLY A 73 -13.39 6.67 13.69
C GLY A 73 -14.03 6.75 12.31
N PHE A 74 -15.16 7.46 12.21
CA PHE A 74 -15.82 7.72 10.94
C PHE A 74 -14.92 8.47 9.95
N ILE A 75 -14.33 9.58 10.36
CA ILE A 75 -13.40 10.37 9.51
C ILE A 75 -12.22 9.50 9.08
N LYS A 76 -11.60 8.77 10.02
CA LYS A 76 -10.48 7.88 9.75
C LYS A 76 -10.83 6.82 8.71
N LYS A 77 -11.97 6.14 8.85
CA LYS A 77 -12.46 5.14 7.90
C LYS A 77 -12.53 5.70 6.49
N TYR A 78 -13.15 6.87 6.30
CA TYR A 78 -13.29 7.46 4.97
C TYR A 78 -11.97 7.94 4.39
N ILE A 79 -11.03 8.42 5.20
CA ILE A 79 -9.66 8.74 4.77
C ILE A 79 -8.97 7.48 4.24
N PHE A 80 -9.02 6.36 4.97
CA PHE A 80 -8.39 5.11 4.55
C PHE A 80 -9.01 4.56 3.26
N ILE A 81 -10.34 4.61 3.13
CA ILE A 81 -11.03 4.22 1.89
C ILE A 81 -10.62 5.13 0.73
N ALA A 82 -10.56 6.44 0.94
CA ALA A 82 -10.16 7.42 -0.07
C ALA A 82 -8.70 7.22 -0.53
N LEU A 83 -7.82 6.78 0.38
CA LEU A 83 -6.44 6.41 0.07
C LEU A 83 -6.31 5.01 -0.58
N GLY A 84 -7.41 4.33 -0.88
CA GLY A 84 -7.40 3.01 -1.51
C GLY A 84 -7.00 1.86 -0.58
N GLN A 85 -7.11 2.06 0.74
CA GLN A 85 -6.84 1.01 1.72
C GLN A 85 -7.99 0.01 1.80
N VAL A 86 -7.67 -1.28 1.94
CA VAL A 86 -8.66 -2.36 2.10
C VAL A 86 -8.49 -2.99 3.48
N PRO A 87 -9.58 -3.13 4.26
CA PRO A 87 -9.51 -3.74 5.57
C PRO A 87 -9.17 -5.23 5.47
N VAL A 88 -8.27 -5.68 6.35
CA VAL A 88 -8.00 -7.10 6.57
C VAL A 88 -8.13 -7.38 8.05
N ASP A 89 -8.94 -8.36 8.38
CA ASP A 89 -9.02 -8.88 9.74
C ASP A 89 -7.71 -9.61 10.05
N ARG A 90 -7.00 -9.09 11.04
CA ARG A 90 -5.76 -9.66 11.55
C ARG A 90 -5.95 -10.21 12.97
N SER A 91 -7.18 -10.40 13.42
CA SER A 91 -7.48 -11.08 14.67
C SER A 91 -7.27 -12.58 14.51
N GLY A 92 -6.72 -13.24 15.52
CA GLY A 92 -6.50 -14.67 15.50
C GLY A 92 -5.18 -15.19 14.89
N GLY A 93 -4.96 -16.50 14.97
CA GLY A 93 -3.71 -17.18 14.58
C GLY A 93 -3.43 -17.24 13.06
N ARG A 94 -4.43 -16.98 12.22
CA ARG A 94 -4.33 -17.04 10.74
C ARG A 94 -4.22 -15.67 10.08
N ARG A 95 -3.64 -14.69 10.77
CA ARG A 95 -3.51 -13.29 10.30
C ARG A 95 -2.86 -13.16 8.92
N SER A 96 -1.83 -13.96 8.66
CA SER A 96 -1.12 -13.94 7.38
C SER A 96 -1.96 -14.55 6.25
N GLU A 97 -2.79 -15.54 6.57
CA GLU A 97 -3.67 -16.20 5.61
C GLU A 97 -4.77 -15.26 5.10
N ALA A 98 -5.47 -14.56 6.01
CA ALA A 98 -6.50 -13.58 5.63
C ALA A 98 -5.93 -12.47 4.74
N ALA A 99 -4.72 -11.98 5.02
CA ALA A 99 -4.04 -11.00 4.20
C ALA A 99 -3.68 -11.56 2.81
N LEU A 100 -3.19 -12.81 2.76
CA LEU A 100 -2.86 -13.50 1.51
C LEU A 100 -4.11 -13.67 0.64
N LEU A 101 -5.18 -14.24 1.17
CA LEU A 101 -6.42 -14.46 0.42
C LEU A 101 -7.03 -13.15 -0.10
N THR A 102 -7.04 -12.10 0.74
CA THR A 102 -7.53 -10.78 0.31
C THR A 102 -6.66 -10.21 -0.81
N GLY A 103 -5.33 -10.34 -0.69
CA GLY A 103 -4.40 -9.90 -1.72
C GLY A 103 -4.58 -10.65 -3.04
N LEU A 104 -4.70 -11.97 -2.99
CA LEU A 104 -4.93 -12.81 -4.18
C LEU A 104 -6.24 -12.44 -4.88
N ARG A 105 -7.32 -12.21 -4.13
CA ARG A 105 -8.59 -11.73 -4.69
C ARG A 105 -8.43 -10.39 -5.40
N LEU A 106 -7.80 -9.41 -4.76
CA LEU A 106 -7.57 -8.10 -5.38
C LEU A 106 -6.71 -8.20 -6.64
N LEU A 107 -5.68 -9.06 -6.64
CA LEU A 107 -4.85 -9.30 -7.82
C LEU A 107 -5.64 -9.96 -8.94
N SER A 108 -6.55 -10.89 -8.65
CA SER A 108 -7.42 -11.51 -9.67
C SER A 108 -8.38 -10.49 -10.30
N GLU A 109 -8.74 -9.43 -9.57
CA GLU A 109 -9.51 -8.28 -10.06
C GLU A 109 -8.66 -7.26 -10.86
N GLY A 110 -7.36 -7.54 -11.08
CA GLY A 110 -6.45 -6.65 -11.80
C GLY A 110 -5.89 -5.48 -10.98
N ALA A 111 -5.98 -5.54 -9.65
CA ALA A 111 -5.47 -4.47 -8.79
C ALA A 111 -3.94 -4.40 -8.75
N CYS A 112 -3.42 -3.21 -8.47
CA CYS A 112 -2.04 -3.00 -8.05
C CYS A 112 -2.00 -2.91 -6.52
N ILE A 113 -1.25 -3.81 -5.89
CA ILE A 113 -1.16 -3.90 -4.43
C ILE A 113 0.19 -3.37 -3.96
N GLY A 114 0.18 -2.51 -2.94
CA GLY A 114 1.39 -2.11 -2.21
C GLY A 114 1.61 -3.04 -1.01
N ILE A 115 2.82 -3.56 -0.87
CA ILE A 115 3.21 -4.43 0.24
C ILE A 115 4.55 -3.96 0.80
N TYR A 116 4.64 -3.97 2.12
CA TYR A 116 5.89 -3.85 2.85
C TYR A 116 6.31 -5.25 3.32
N PRO A 117 7.30 -5.89 2.67
CA PRO A 117 7.66 -7.28 2.96
C PRO A 117 8.09 -7.50 4.41
N GLU A 118 8.67 -6.50 5.05
CA GLU A 118 9.10 -6.53 6.46
C GLU A 118 7.90 -6.70 7.42
N GLY A 119 6.71 -6.28 7.02
CA GLY A 119 5.47 -6.40 7.78
C GLY A 119 5.33 -5.38 8.92
N THR A 120 6.34 -4.56 9.16
CA THR A 120 6.36 -3.47 10.13
C THR A 120 7.28 -2.36 9.64
N ARG A 121 7.19 -1.18 10.26
CA ARG A 121 8.13 -0.09 10.01
C ARG A 121 9.50 -0.43 10.60
N SER A 122 10.57 -0.04 9.91
CA SER A 122 11.92 -0.12 10.42
C SER A 122 12.07 0.80 11.66
N PRO A 123 12.59 0.30 12.78
CA PRO A 123 12.78 1.10 13.99
C PRO A 123 14.01 2.02 13.92
N ASP A 124 14.96 1.73 13.05
CA ASP A 124 16.27 2.38 12.96
C ASP A 124 16.67 2.78 11.53
N GLY A 125 15.74 2.73 10.60
CA GLY A 125 15.96 3.08 9.19
C GLY A 125 16.65 2.00 8.35
N LYS A 126 17.04 0.86 8.93
CA LYS A 126 17.67 -0.24 8.20
C LYS A 126 16.66 -1.13 7.50
N LEU A 127 17.09 -1.81 6.45
CA LEU A 127 16.30 -2.81 5.77
C LEU A 127 16.33 -4.13 6.56
N TYR A 128 15.16 -4.66 6.87
CA TYR A 128 14.99 -5.91 7.59
C TYR A 128 14.54 -7.05 6.67
N LYS A 129 14.69 -8.28 7.17
CA LYS A 129 14.29 -9.49 6.43
C LYS A 129 12.81 -9.47 6.08
N GLY A 130 12.50 -9.61 4.80
CA GLY A 130 11.14 -9.75 4.30
C GLY A 130 10.50 -11.07 4.71
N ARG A 131 9.20 -11.05 4.92
CA ARG A 131 8.37 -12.24 5.17
C ARG A 131 7.96 -12.90 3.86
N THR A 132 7.69 -14.21 3.91
CA THR A 132 7.38 -15.03 2.73
C THR A 132 6.00 -14.76 2.10
N GLY A 133 5.13 -13.99 2.75
CA GLY A 133 3.77 -13.71 2.26
C GLY A 133 3.75 -13.07 0.87
N ILE A 134 4.69 -12.17 0.57
CA ILE A 134 4.78 -11.57 -0.75
C ILE A 134 5.19 -12.57 -1.82
N ALA A 135 6.13 -13.47 -1.52
CA ALA A 135 6.58 -14.50 -2.45
C ALA A 135 5.43 -15.47 -2.78
N ARG A 136 4.67 -15.93 -1.76
CA ARG A 136 3.47 -16.75 -1.98
C ARG A 136 2.46 -16.01 -2.86
N MET A 137 2.16 -14.75 -2.55
CA MET A 137 1.21 -13.94 -3.31
C MET A 137 1.64 -13.78 -4.77
N ALA A 138 2.92 -13.53 -5.03
CA ALA A 138 3.46 -13.40 -6.38
C ALA A 138 3.37 -14.71 -7.16
N LEU A 139 3.79 -15.82 -6.57
CA LEU A 139 3.77 -17.15 -7.21
C LEU A 139 2.35 -17.62 -7.50
N GLU A 140 1.44 -17.51 -6.53
CA GLU A 140 0.06 -17.98 -6.67
C GLU A 140 -0.75 -17.10 -7.65
N SER A 141 -0.48 -15.79 -7.69
CA SER A 141 -1.19 -14.88 -8.59
C SER A 141 -0.54 -14.76 -9.98
N GLY A 142 0.76 -15.04 -10.12
CA GLY A 142 1.54 -14.73 -11.32
C GLY A 142 1.66 -13.21 -11.57
N ALA A 143 1.48 -12.36 -10.55
CA ALA A 143 1.60 -10.92 -10.67
C ALA A 143 3.08 -10.50 -10.70
N PRO A 144 3.48 -9.56 -11.58
CA PRO A 144 4.82 -9.00 -11.54
C PRO A 144 5.06 -8.26 -10.22
N VAL A 145 6.26 -8.44 -9.66
CA VAL A 145 6.70 -7.73 -8.46
C VAL A 145 7.63 -6.59 -8.86
N ILE A 146 7.27 -5.37 -8.48
CA ILE A 146 8.05 -4.17 -8.73
C ILE A 146 8.70 -3.75 -7.41
N PRO A 147 10.03 -3.91 -7.26
CA PRO A 147 10.73 -3.44 -6.07
C PRO A 147 10.82 -1.92 -6.08
N VAL A 148 10.55 -1.31 -4.92
CA VAL A 148 10.63 0.13 -4.71
C VAL A 148 11.46 0.41 -3.47
N ALA A 149 12.36 1.38 -3.54
CA ALA A 149 13.07 1.91 -2.38
C ALA A 149 12.51 3.27 -1.99
N MET A 150 12.05 3.40 -0.76
CA MET A 150 11.69 4.66 -0.12
C MET A 150 12.92 5.15 0.66
N LEU A 151 13.30 6.40 0.45
CA LEU A 151 14.46 7.02 1.07
C LEU A 151 14.03 8.34 1.72
N ASN A 152 14.49 8.59 2.95
CA ASN A 152 14.27 9.85 3.67
C ASN A 152 12.79 10.23 3.87
N THR A 153 11.93 9.22 4.11
CA THR A 153 10.49 9.41 4.33
C THR A 153 10.08 9.38 5.80
#